data_8f61f97ece7a3ca0ea51c2037c7c6feb
#
_entry.id   8f61f97ece7a3ca0ea51c2037c7c6feb
#
_cell.length_a   1.000
_cell.length_b   1.000
_cell.length_c   1.000
_cell.angle_alpha   90.00
_cell.angle_beta   90.00
_cell.angle_gamma   90.00
#
_symmetry.space_group_name_H-M   'P 1'
#
loop_
_entity.id
_entity.type
_entity.pdbx_description
1 polymer ?
#
loop_
_entity_poly.entity_id
_entity_poly.type
_entity_poly.pdbx_seq_one_letter_code
_entity_poly.pdbx_strand_id
1 'polypeptide(L)'
;MEDVQANDVRETGGFTVKSGMAKMLKGGVIMDVVSPEHAVIAETAGAVAVMALERVPADIRKEGGVARMAAIGKIREIQDAVSIPVMAKCRIGHFAEAQVLEALGVDFVDESEVLTPADEHNHVWKWDFKVPFVCGCRNLGEALRRIGEGAAMIRTKGEA
;
A
#
# COMPACT_ATOMS: atom_id res chain seq x y z
N MET A 1 -22.74 7.76 41.61
CA MET A 1 -21.77 6.95 40.88
C MET A 1 -22.26 6.94 39.44
N GLU A 2 -21.70 7.85 38.65
CA GLU A 2 -22.04 7.94 37.22
C GLU A 2 -21.27 6.86 36.47
N ASP A 3 -21.99 6.01 35.77
CA ASP A 3 -21.42 5.05 34.85
C ASP A 3 -20.69 5.82 33.75
N VAL A 4 -19.37 5.77 33.79
CA VAL A 4 -18.54 6.17 32.67
C VAL A 4 -18.81 5.17 31.56
N GLN A 5 -19.68 5.55 30.62
CA GLN A 5 -19.82 4.86 29.35
C GLN A 5 -18.42 4.75 28.74
N ALA A 6 -17.93 3.52 28.62
CA ALA A 6 -16.76 3.20 27.83
C ALA A 6 -17.00 3.78 26.44
N ASN A 7 -16.32 4.88 26.13
CA ASN A 7 -16.26 5.40 24.79
C ASN A 7 -15.82 4.25 23.89
N ASP A 8 -16.68 3.86 22.98
CA ASP A 8 -16.39 2.98 21.86
C ASP A 8 -15.34 3.71 20.99
N VAL A 9 -14.10 3.64 21.42
CA VAL A 9 -12.95 4.00 20.61
C VAL A 9 -12.93 2.94 19.53
N ARG A 10 -13.63 3.22 18.43
CA ARG A 10 -13.47 2.45 17.20
C ARG A 10 -11.96 2.33 16.98
N GLU A 11 -11.43 1.13 17.17
CA GLU A 11 -10.01 0.84 16.91
C GLU A 11 -9.74 1.06 15.43
N THR A 12 -9.49 2.33 15.07
CA THR A 12 -9.04 2.67 13.73
C THR A 12 -7.71 1.96 13.50
N GLY A 13 -7.67 1.08 12.51
CA GLY A 13 -6.50 0.29 12.17
C GLY A 13 -6.47 -1.14 12.73
N GLY A 14 -7.55 -1.62 13.38
CA GLY A 14 -7.71 -3.04 13.70
C GLY A 14 -7.83 -3.91 12.45
N PHE A 15 -7.54 -5.22 12.56
CA PHE A 15 -7.57 -6.14 11.42
C PHE A 15 -8.92 -6.16 10.69
N THR A 16 -10.02 -6.03 11.41
CA THR A 16 -11.37 -5.95 10.84
C THR A 16 -11.52 -4.75 9.90
N VAL A 17 -11.01 -3.58 10.28
CA VAL A 17 -11.04 -2.38 9.45
C VAL A 17 -10.15 -2.56 8.23
N LYS A 18 -8.91 -3.00 8.44
CA LYS A 18 -7.93 -3.23 7.35
C LYS A 18 -8.45 -4.23 6.32
N SER A 19 -9.00 -5.36 6.76
CA SER A 19 -9.57 -6.37 5.87
C SER A 19 -10.86 -5.89 5.21
N GLY A 20 -11.65 -5.06 5.87
CA GLY A 20 -12.84 -4.40 5.31
C GLY A 20 -12.48 -3.48 4.15
N MET A 21 -11.45 -2.63 4.31
CA MET A 21 -10.93 -1.78 3.25
C MET A 21 -10.47 -2.62 2.05
N ALA A 22 -9.71 -3.70 2.29
CA ALA A 22 -9.28 -4.61 1.24
C ALA A 22 -10.47 -5.23 0.48
N LYS A 23 -11.54 -5.64 1.18
CA LYS A 23 -12.74 -6.19 0.56
C LYS A 23 -13.48 -5.21 -0.35
N MET A 24 -13.41 -3.91 -0.08
CA MET A 24 -14.02 -2.87 -0.92
C MET A 24 -13.43 -2.84 -2.33
N LEU A 25 -12.21 -3.32 -2.52
CA LEU A 25 -11.50 -3.34 -3.81
C LEU A 25 -11.79 -4.62 -4.62
N LYS A 26 -12.56 -5.56 -4.06
CA LYS A 26 -12.82 -6.87 -4.69
C LYS A 26 -13.50 -6.72 -6.04
N GLY A 27 -12.94 -7.38 -7.04
CA GLY A 27 -13.47 -7.39 -8.41
C GLY A 27 -13.12 -6.15 -9.24
N GLY A 28 -12.41 -5.19 -8.65
CA GLY A 28 -11.96 -3.97 -9.32
C GLY A 28 -10.51 -4.07 -9.81
N VAL A 29 -10.11 -3.04 -10.54
CA VAL A 29 -8.74 -2.87 -11.05
C VAL A 29 -8.02 -1.80 -10.23
N ILE A 30 -6.79 -2.09 -9.82
CA ILE A 30 -5.86 -1.13 -9.23
C ILE A 30 -4.86 -0.76 -10.32
N MET A 31 -4.75 0.53 -10.66
CA MET A 31 -3.88 1.00 -11.73
C MET A 31 -2.61 1.66 -11.17
N ASP A 32 -1.47 1.25 -11.70
CA ASP A 32 -0.18 1.92 -11.47
C ASP A 32 -0.17 3.26 -12.20
N VAL A 33 0.15 4.34 -11.49
CA VAL A 33 0.17 5.70 -12.04
C VAL A 33 1.44 6.44 -11.57
N VAL A 34 1.96 7.31 -12.41
CA VAL A 34 3.17 8.10 -12.15
C VAL A 34 2.93 9.60 -12.14
N SER A 35 1.70 10.03 -12.41
CA SER A 35 1.30 11.44 -12.41
C SER A 35 -0.19 11.60 -12.05
N PRO A 36 -0.62 12.82 -11.65
CA PRO A 36 -2.03 13.13 -11.43
C PRO A 36 -2.91 12.88 -12.66
N GLU A 37 -2.42 13.19 -13.85
CA GLU A 37 -3.15 12.99 -15.11
C GLU A 37 -3.42 11.50 -15.36
N HIS A 38 -2.44 10.63 -15.10
CA HIS A 38 -2.64 9.18 -15.18
C HIS A 38 -3.68 8.69 -14.18
N ALA A 39 -3.68 9.26 -12.96
CA ALA A 39 -4.65 8.90 -11.94
C ALA A 39 -6.09 9.27 -12.34
N VAL A 40 -6.30 10.46 -12.91
CA VAL A 40 -7.60 10.90 -13.42
C VAL A 40 -8.08 10.02 -14.57
N ILE A 41 -7.19 9.64 -15.49
CA ILE A 41 -7.52 8.70 -16.58
C ILE A 41 -7.94 7.35 -16.00
N ALA A 42 -7.20 6.82 -15.03
CA ALA A 42 -7.49 5.55 -14.39
C ALA A 42 -8.87 5.56 -13.68
N GLU A 43 -9.15 6.62 -12.91
CA GLU A 43 -10.44 6.80 -12.23
C GLU A 43 -11.59 6.90 -13.24
N THR A 44 -11.42 7.70 -14.29
CA THR A 44 -12.41 7.86 -15.36
C THR A 44 -12.69 6.53 -16.09
N ALA A 45 -11.67 5.69 -16.24
CA ALA A 45 -11.78 4.36 -16.83
C ALA A 45 -12.42 3.32 -15.88
N GLY A 46 -12.71 3.67 -14.62
CA GLY A 46 -13.36 2.81 -13.65
C GLY A 46 -12.41 2.01 -12.74
N ALA A 47 -11.17 2.43 -12.60
CA ALA A 47 -10.28 1.87 -11.58
C ALA A 47 -10.87 2.09 -10.18
N VAL A 48 -10.72 1.12 -9.29
CA VAL A 48 -11.22 1.21 -7.90
C VAL A 48 -10.17 1.77 -6.95
N ALA A 49 -8.92 1.82 -7.37
CA ALA A 49 -7.81 2.44 -6.66
C ALA A 49 -6.66 2.72 -7.64
N VAL A 50 -5.76 3.59 -7.25
CA VAL A 50 -4.50 3.83 -7.95
C VAL A 50 -3.30 3.55 -7.05
N MET A 51 -2.20 3.10 -7.66
CA MET A 51 -0.91 2.92 -7.00
C MET A 51 0.04 4.01 -7.47
N ALA A 52 0.38 4.93 -6.58
CA ALA A 52 1.30 6.03 -6.86
C ALA A 52 2.75 5.54 -6.91
N LEU A 53 3.40 5.67 -8.05
CA LEU A 53 4.76 5.21 -8.29
C LEU A 53 5.67 6.38 -8.71
N GLU A 54 6.96 6.26 -8.38
CA GLU A 54 7.96 7.13 -8.97
C GLU A 54 8.22 6.74 -10.42
N ARG A 55 8.40 5.45 -10.67
CA ARG A 55 8.59 4.82 -11.98
C ARG A 55 7.77 3.53 -12.05
N VAL A 56 7.24 3.21 -13.22
CA VAL A 56 6.59 1.91 -13.41
C VAL A 56 7.63 0.78 -13.38
N PRO A 57 7.24 -0.46 -12.99
CA PRO A 57 8.18 -1.57 -12.87
C PRO A 57 9.01 -1.86 -14.12
N ALA A 58 8.45 -1.64 -15.32
CA ALA A 58 9.16 -1.79 -16.58
C ALA A 58 10.35 -0.81 -16.72
N ASP A 59 10.15 0.43 -16.32
CA ASP A 59 11.20 1.46 -16.36
C ASP A 59 12.26 1.20 -15.30
N ILE A 60 11.88 0.74 -14.10
CA ILE A 60 12.83 0.33 -13.06
C ILE A 60 13.76 -0.76 -13.59
N ARG A 61 13.21 -1.78 -14.29
CA ARG A 61 14.01 -2.86 -14.87
C ARG A 61 14.93 -2.38 -15.99
N LYS A 62 14.47 -1.42 -16.79
CA LYS A 62 15.22 -0.89 -17.93
C LYS A 62 16.36 0.03 -17.50
N GLU A 63 16.08 0.93 -16.56
CA GLU A 63 17.02 1.98 -16.16
C GLU A 63 17.97 1.52 -15.05
N GLY A 64 17.55 0.55 -14.23
CA GLY A 64 18.31 0.07 -13.08
C GLY A 64 18.40 1.09 -11.95
N GLY A 65 19.41 0.93 -11.10
CA GLY A 65 19.63 1.79 -9.94
C GLY A 65 18.70 1.47 -8.77
N VAL A 66 18.71 2.35 -7.76
CA VAL A 66 17.90 2.21 -6.56
C VAL A 66 16.48 2.69 -6.82
N ALA A 67 15.50 1.79 -6.69
CA ALA A 67 14.08 2.11 -6.75
C ALA A 67 13.53 2.34 -5.34
N ARG A 68 12.91 3.48 -5.09
CA ARG A 68 12.40 3.93 -3.79
C ARG A 68 10.93 4.28 -3.88
N MET A 69 10.34 4.64 -2.73
CA MET A 69 8.99 5.21 -2.68
C MET A 69 8.91 6.45 -3.59
N ALA A 70 7.72 6.76 -4.08
CA ALA A 70 7.47 7.98 -4.84
C ALA A 70 7.69 9.22 -3.97
N ALA A 71 8.07 10.33 -4.60
CA ALA A 71 8.24 11.61 -3.93
C ALA A 71 6.94 12.05 -3.23
N ILE A 72 7.06 12.61 -2.02
CA ILE A 72 5.92 13.06 -1.20
C ILE A 72 5.00 14.01 -1.98
N GLY A 73 5.58 14.97 -2.71
CA GLY A 73 4.83 15.92 -3.52
C GLY A 73 3.96 15.23 -4.56
N LYS A 74 4.54 14.26 -5.30
CA LYS A 74 3.83 13.46 -6.30
C LYS A 74 2.66 12.67 -5.69
N ILE A 75 2.86 12.04 -4.53
CA ILE A 75 1.78 11.30 -3.85
C ILE A 75 0.63 12.24 -3.50
N ARG A 76 0.93 13.42 -2.94
CA ARG A 76 -0.09 14.42 -2.60
C ARG A 76 -0.83 14.93 -3.82
N GLU A 77 -0.13 15.26 -4.90
CA GLU A 77 -0.75 15.69 -6.15
C GLU A 77 -1.71 14.63 -6.71
N ILE A 78 -1.35 13.34 -6.61
CA ILE A 78 -2.22 12.24 -7.01
C ILE A 78 -3.43 12.13 -6.07
N GLN A 79 -3.23 12.24 -4.74
CA GLN A 79 -4.33 12.23 -3.76
C GLN A 79 -5.33 13.37 -4.00
N ASP A 80 -4.83 14.56 -4.35
CA ASP A 80 -5.68 15.73 -4.63
C ASP A 80 -6.44 15.61 -5.94
N ALA A 81 -5.95 14.79 -6.89
CA ALA A 81 -6.52 14.67 -8.23
C ALA A 81 -7.66 13.66 -8.35
N VAL A 82 -7.79 12.69 -7.44
CA VAL A 82 -8.76 11.61 -7.53
C VAL A 82 -9.57 11.43 -6.25
N SER A 83 -10.74 10.82 -6.37
CA SER A 83 -11.61 10.49 -5.24
C SER A 83 -11.50 9.03 -4.80
N ILE A 84 -10.90 8.17 -5.63
CA ILE A 84 -10.66 6.77 -5.33
C ILE A 84 -9.43 6.59 -4.43
N PRO A 85 -9.32 5.46 -3.69
CA PRO A 85 -8.18 5.18 -2.84
C PRO A 85 -6.84 5.30 -3.54
N VAL A 86 -5.86 5.90 -2.86
CA VAL A 86 -4.48 6.03 -3.32
C VAL A 86 -3.58 5.14 -2.47
N MET A 87 -2.87 4.25 -3.14
CA MET A 87 -1.85 3.38 -2.57
C MET A 87 -0.46 3.92 -2.91
N ALA A 88 0.53 3.61 -2.08
CA ALA A 88 1.93 3.90 -2.39
C ALA A 88 2.83 2.78 -1.91
N LYS A 89 4.00 2.64 -2.53
CA LYS A 89 4.96 1.58 -2.25
C LYS A 89 6.07 2.04 -1.30
N CYS A 90 6.39 1.21 -0.31
CA CYS A 90 7.63 1.29 0.44
C CYS A 90 8.56 0.12 0.11
N ARG A 91 9.84 0.27 0.37
CA ARG A 91 10.83 -0.80 0.23
C ARG A 91 10.64 -1.87 1.31
N ILE A 92 10.96 -3.11 0.99
CA ILE A 92 10.93 -4.21 1.97
C ILE A 92 11.81 -3.86 3.17
N GLY A 93 11.25 -3.97 4.38
CA GLY A 93 11.92 -3.70 5.65
C GLY A 93 12.11 -2.22 5.99
N HIS A 94 11.72 -1.31 5.12
CA HIS A 94 11.90 0.14 5.35
C HIS A 94 10.74 0.73 6.14
N PHE A 95 10.72 0.48 7.45
CA PHE A 95 9.64 0.97 8.32
C PHE A 95 9.48 2.50 8.30
N ALA A 96 10.57 3.26 8.12
CA ALA A 96 10.49 4.71 8.07
C ALA A 96 9.76 5.22 6.81
N GLU A 97 9.95 4.60 5.62
CA GLU A 97 9.12 4.90 4.45
C GLU A 97 7.64 4.58 4.72
N ALA A 98 7.35 3.45 5.36
CA ALA A 98 5.99 3.09 5.72
C ALA A 98 5.35 4.12 6.68
N GLN A 99 6.09 4.61 7.67
CA GLN A 99 5.64 5.67 8.59
C GLN A 99 5.37 6.99 7.86
N VAL A 100 6.20 7.36 6.91
CA VAL A 100 5.98 8.54 6.06
C VAL A 100 4.71 8.40 5.25
N LEU A 101 4.47 7.24 4.63
CA LEU A 101 3.27 6.98 3.84
C LEU A 101 2.00 6.98 4.71
N GLU A 102 2.06 6.38 5.91
CA GLU A 102 0.95 6.46 6.86
C GLU A 102 0.65 7.91 7.27
N ALA A 103 1.70 8.70 7.55
CA ALA A 103 1.55 10.11 7.90
C ALA A 103 1.00 10.98 6.74
N LEU A 104 1.26 10.59 5.50
CA LEU A 104 0.67 11.21 4.31
C LEU A 104 -0.81 10.87 4.13
N GLY A 105 -1.32 9.89 4.86
CA GLY A 105 -2.71 9.46 4.76
C GLY A 105 -3.01 8.66 3.50
N VAL A 106 -2.06 7.89 2.98
CA VAL A 106 -2.37 6.94 1.91
C VAL A 106 -3.33 5.86 2.42
N ASP A 107 -4.20 5.37 1.54
CA ASP A 107 -5.22 4.39 1.93
C ASP A 107 -4.65 2.98 2.12
N PHE A 108 -3.55 2.65 1.43
CA PHE A 108 -2.81 1.39 1.56
C PHE A 108 -1.32 1.62 1.34
N VAL A 109 -0.51 0.86 2.05
CA VAL A 109 0.95 0.78 1.81
C VAL A 109 1.25 -0.56 1.17
N ASP A 110 1.96 -0.56 0.05
CA ASP A 110 2.49 -1.77 -0.59
C ASP A 110 3.97 -1.92 -0.24
N GLU A 111 4.29 -2.84 0.66
CA GLU A 111 5.68 -3.24 0.91
C GLU A 111 6.12 -4.15 -0.22
N SER A 112 6.84 -3.56 -1.18
CA SER A 112 6.93 -4.10 -2.52
C SER A 112 8.32 -4.59 -2.92
N GLU A 113 8.34 -5.79 -3.46
CA GLU A 113 9.52 -6.44 -4.04
C GLU A 113 9.99 -5.83 -5.37
N VAL A 114 9.21 -4.93 -5.98
CA VAL A 114 9.67 -4.21 -7.19
C VAL A 114 10.59 -3.04 -6.86
N LEU A 115 10.57 -2.57 -5.61
CA LEU A 115 11.53 -1.59 -5.12
C LEU A 115 12.80 -2.29 -4.60
N THR A 116 13.89 -1.54 -4.51
CA THR A 116 15.14 -2.06 -3.94
C THR A 116 14.94 -2.35 -2.45
N PRO A 117 15.11 -3.59 -1.98
CA PRO A 117 14.96 -3.91 -0.55
C PRO A 117 15.88 -3.07 0.33
N ALA A 118 15.37 -2.61 1.46
CA ALA A 118 16.19 -2.02 2.51
C ALA A 118 16.71 -3.09 3.48
N ASP A 119 15.89 -4.11 3.72
CA ASP A 119 16.25 -5.32 4.48
C ASP A 119 15.65 -6.53 3.75
N GLU A 120 16.50 -7.43 3.26
CA GLU A 120 16.05 -8.61 2.51
C GLU A 120 15.43 -9.68 3.40
N HIS A 121 15.76 -9.68 4.68
CA HIS A 121 15.38 -10.73 5.63
C HIS A 121 14.18 -10.36 6.48
N ASN A 122 14.03 -9.09 6.84
CA ASN A 122 12.99 -8.64 7.74
C ASN A 122 12.04 -7.67 7.04
N HIS A 123 10.78 -8.08 6.94
CA HIS A 123 9.70 -7.22 6.48
C HIS A 123 9.23 -6.31 7.61
N VAL A 124 8.56 -5.21 7.24
CA VAL A 124 7.93 -4.30 8.20
C VAL A 124 6.91 -5.07 9.05
N TRP A 125 6.89 -4.84 10.37
CA TRP A 125 5.88 -5.36 11.26
C TRP A 125 4.61 -4.51 11.15
N LYS A 126 3.64 -5.00 10.39
CA LYS A 126 2.46 -4.25 9.93
C LYS A 126 1.39 -4.07 11.00
N TRP A 127 1.50 -4.82 12.09
CA TRP A 127 0.61 -4.65 13.25
C TRP A 127 0.80 -3.31 13.96
N ASP A 128 1.98 -2.69 13.83
CA ASP A 128 2.28 -1.38 14.42
C ASP A 128 1.63 -0.20 13.66
N PHE A 129 1.02 -0.46 12.51
CA PHE A 129 0.44 0.55 11.63
C PHE A 129 -1.09 0.47 11.64
N LYS A 130 -1.74 1.63 11.46
CA LYS A 130 -3.19 1.73 11.26
C LYS A 130 -3.58 1.50 9.80
N VAL A 131 -2.71 1.91 8.87
CA VAL A 131 -2.91 1.73 7.43
C VAL A 131 -2.82 0.25 7.06
N PRO A 132 -3.71 -0.26 6.16
CA PRO A 132 -3.60 -1.62 5.65
C PRO A 132 -2.41 -1.77 4.70
N PHE A 133 -1.77 -2.95 4.77
CA PHE A 133 -0.65 -3.30 3.90
C PHE A 133 -1.04 -4.32 2.84
N VAL A 134 -0.46 -4.11 1.66
CA VAL A 134 -0.42 -5.08 0.55
C VAL A 134 1.01 -5.62 0.44
N CYS A 135 1.16 -6.90 0.19
CA CYS A 135 2.46 -7.52 -0.05
C CYS A 135 2.40 -8.47 -1.22
N GLY A 136 3.45 -8.50 -2.04
CA GLY A 136 3.64 -9.54 -3.04
C GLY A 136 4.11 -10.85 -2.41
N CYS A 137 3.74 -11.98 -3.00
CA CYS A 137 4.30 -13.27 -2.64
C CYS A 137 4.38 -14.18 -3.87
N ARG A 138 5.37 -15.10 -3.85
CA ARG A 138 5.63 -16.07 -4.92
C ARG A 138 5.09 -17.45 -4.59
N ASN A 139 4.84 -17.73 -3.32
CA ASN A 139 4.37 -19.02 -2.83
C ASN A 139 3.57 -18.87 -1.54
N LEU A 140 2.93 -19.96 -1.11
CA LEU A 140 2.09 -19.96 0.09
C LEU A 140 2.87 -19.62 1.35
N GLY A 141 4.10 -20.08 1.49
CA GLY A 141 4.92 -19.79 2.67
C GLY A 141 5.21 -18.30 2.84
N GLU A 142 5.53 -17.59 1.75
CA GLU A 142 5.67 -16.13 1.78
C GLU A 142 4.35 -15.46 2.14
N ALA A 143 3.23 -15.88 1.54
CA ALA A 143 1.91 -15.33 1.84
C ALA A 143 1.57 -15.47 3.33
N LEU A 144 1.76 -16.64 3.91
CA LEU A 144 1.49 -16.90 5.32
C LEU A 144 2.35 -16.03 6.24
N ARG A 145 3.63 -15.84 5.91
CA ARG A 145 4.50 -14.93 6.67
C ARG A 145 4.01 -13.49 6.60
N ARG A 146 3.65 -12.99 5.41
CA ARG A 146 3.11 -11.62 5.24
C ARG A 146 1.81 -11.42 6.02
N ILE A 147 0.91 -12.40 5.99
CA ILE A 147 -0.33 -12.37 6.79
C ILE A 147 0.00 -12.38 8.29
N GLY A 148 0.92 -13.24 8.72
CA GLY A 148 1.37 -13.27 10.11
C GLY A 148 1.95 -11.95 10.61
N GLU A 149 2.60 -11.19 9.74
CA GLU A 149 3.12 -9.84 10.01
C GLU A 149 2.03 -8.76 9.96
N GLY A 150 0.80 -9.09 9.57
CA GLY A 150 -0.34 -8.16 9.55
C GLY A 150 -0.73 -7.62 8.18
N ALA A 151 -0.28 -8.22 7.08
CA ALA A 151 -0.75 -7.83 5.75
C ALA A 151 -2.25 -8.10 5.58
N ALA A 152 -2.97 -7.11 5.03
CA ALA A 152 -4.41 -7.19 4.78
C ALA A 152 -4.73 -7.72 3.37
N MET A 153 -3.78 -7.61 2.46
CA MET A 153 -3.88 -8.07 1.07
C MET A 153 -2.61 -8.78 0.65
N ILE A 154 -2.79 -9.80 -0.18
CA ILE A 154 -1.68 -10.48 -0.84
C ILE A 154 -1.83 -10.32 -2.34
N ARG A 155 -0.76 -9.92 -2.99
CA ARG A 155 -0.65 -9.84 -4.43
C ARG A 155 0.12 -11.06 -4.93
N THR A 156 -0.54 -11.88 -5.72
CA THR A 156 0.13 -13.00 -6.39
C THR A 156 0.96 -12.48 -7.56
N LYS A 157 2.05 -13.15 -7.85
CA LYS A 157 2.87 -12.82 -9.00
C LYS A 157 2.38 -13.54 -10.24
N GLY A 158 2.28 -12.80 -11.36
CA GLY A 158 1.92 -13.36 -12.67
C GLY A 158 3.07 -14.08 -13.37
N GLU A 159 4.32 -13.90 -12.89
CA GLU A 159 5.51 -14.57 -13.40
C GLU A 159 6.03 -15.56 -12.34
N ALA A 160 6.31 -16.75 -12.80
CA ALA A 160 6.94 -17.82 -11.99
C ALA A 160 8.45 -17.59 -11.86
#